data_289cfc7e8804387f7fc702cb9b6d2c40
#
_entry.id   289cfc7e8804387f7fc702cb9b6d2c40
#
_cell.length_a   1.000
_cell.length_b   1.000
_cell.length_c   1.000
_cell.angle_alpha   90.00
_cell.angle_beta   90.00
_cell.angle_gamma   90.00
#
_symmetry.space_group_name_H-M   'P 1'
#
loop_
_entity.id
_entity.type
_entity.pdbx_description
1 polymer ?
#
loop_
_entity_poly.entity_id
_entity_poly.type
_entity_poly.pdbx_seq_one_letter_code
_entity_poly.pdbx_strand_id
1 'polypeptide(L)'
;MGVRRMLAVWAAKISEKASVHIFHRQGVTWAGKIALKIDPSILHDLAGQVRKDIFIVCGTNGKTTTNNMLCAAIEKEGYKVICNHTGSNMLNGVVAAFVLGAGLSGNLDADYACIEIDEASTRRVFPHFKPDYMVLTNLFRDQLDRYGEIDITMNILKEVMQSAPKMKVIVNGDDALSAYLAMESGNPYVTYGISEKVVDDKDSHEIREGRFCKKCGAPLKYNFYHYSQLGDYACTGCDFKRPELNMMHRMWQSATILRLR
;
A
#
# COMPACT_ATOMS: atom_id res chain seq x y z
N MET A 1 -8.95 -21.22 21.80
CA MET A 1 -7.65 -21.11 21.12
C MET A 1 -7.50 -22.28 20.17
N GLY A 2 -7.34 -22.05 18.87
CA GLY A 2 -7.32 -23.15 17.91
C GLY A 2 -5.95 -23.83 17.86
N VAL A 3 -5.86 -25.06 18.27
CA VAL A 3 -4.67 -25.93 18.09
C VAL A 3 -4.18 -25.84 16.64
N ARG A 4 -5.10 -25.74 15.69
CA ARG A 4 -4.82 -25.62 14.24
C ARG A 4 -3.98 -24.36 13.92
N ARG A 5 -4.32 -23.21 14.51
CA ARG A 5 -3.56 -21.95 14.32
C ARG A 5 -2.13 -22.07 14.89
N MET A 6 -1.99 -22.66 16.07
CA MET A 6 -0.68 -22.90 16.69
C MET A 6 0.20 -23.81 15.81
N LEU A 7 -0.37 -24.92 15.30
CA LEU A 7 0.33 -25.83 14.38
C LEU A 7 0.74 -25.11 13.08
N ALA A 8 -0.13 -24.27 12.52
CA ALA A 8 0.18 -23.48 11.33
C ALA A 8 1.34 -22.50 11.55
N VAL A 9 1.37 -21.81 12.71
CA VAL A 9 2.49 -20.91 13.09
C VAL A 9 3.79 -21.70 13.25
N TRP A 10 3.77 -22.84 13.90
CA TRP A 10 4.98 -23.67 14.08
C TRP A 10 5.51 -24.17 12.73
N ALA A 11 4.64 -24.75 11.90
CA ALA A 11 5.03 -25.25 10.59
C ALA A 11 5.61 -24.13 9.71
N ALA A 12 5.03 -22.92 9.75
CA ALA A 12 5.53 -21.75 9.03
C ALA A 12 6.93 -21.35 9.51
N LYS A 13 7.14 -21.23 10.82
CA LYS A 13 8.43 -20.85 11.41
C LYS A 13 9.52 -21.89 11.15
N ILE A 14 9.18 -23.18 11.20
CA ILE A 14 10.10 -24.28 10.88
C ILE A 14 10.47 -24.23 9.39
N SER A 15 9.48 -24.06 8.50
CA SER A 15 9.71 -24.00 7.06
C SER A 15 10.55 -22.82 6.63
N GLU A 16 10.36 -21.65 7.25
CA GLU A 16 11.17 -20.45 7.01
C GLU A 16 12.62 -20.72 7.41
N LYS A 17 12.88 -21.19 8.64
CA LYS A 17 14.23 -21.53 9.11
C LYS A 17 14.89 -22.58 8.23
N ALA A 18 14.17 -23.65 7.86
CA ALA A 18 14.69 -24.68 6.97
C ALA A 18 15.05 -24.12 5.59
N SER A 19 14.22 -23.24 5.03
CA SER A 19 14.48 -22.60 3.73
C SER A 19 15.75 -21.74 3.75
N VAL A 20 15.95 -20.96 4.80
CA VAL A 20 17.15 -20.10 4.96
C VAL A 20 18.41 -20.96 5.12
N HIS A 21 18.37 -21.99 5.97
CA HIS A 21 19.58 -22.79 6.32
C HIS A 21 19.93 -23.84 5.28
N ILE A 22 18.96 -24.44 4.60
CA ILE A 22 19.20 -25.57 3.67
C ILE A 22 19.30 -25.07 2.22
N PHE A 23 18.44 -24.12 1.82
CA PHE A 23 18.34 -23.69 0.42
C PHE A 23 18.97 -22.33 0.14
N HIS A 24 19.48 -21.62 1.15
CA HIS A 24 20.04 -20.27 1.04
C HIS A 24 19.11 -19.29 0.29
N ARG A 25 17.80 -19.51 0.35
CA ARG A 25 16.76 -18.69 -0.30
C ARG A 25 15.84 -18.07 0.75
N GLN A 26 15.33 -16.89 0.45
CA GLN A 26 14.28 -16.27 1.28
C GLN A 26 13.00 -17.09 1.23
N GLY A 27 12.79 -17.93 2.23
CA GLY A 27 11.65 -18.85 2.33
C GLY A 27 10.35 -18.23 2.83
N VAL A 28 10.28 -16.90 2.93
CA VAL A 28 9.16 -16.17 3.52
C VAL A 28 7.83 -16.54 2.87
N THR A 29 7.75 -16.56 1.56
CA THR A 29 6.52 -16.91 0.82
C THR A 29 6.04 -18.34 1.07
N TRP A 30 6.98 -19.28 1.29
CA TRP A 30 6.65 -20.67 1.62
C TRP A 30 6.03 -20.80 3.01
N ALA A 31 6.51 -20.03 3.98
CA ALA A 31 5.95 -19.99 5.33
C ALA A 31 4.45 -19.62 5.29
N GLY A 32 4.09 -18.58 4.55
CA GLY A 32 2.69 -18.18 4.40
C GLY A 32 1.84 -19.22 3.66
N LYS A 33 2.38 -19.83 2.60
CA LYS A 33 1.69 -20.89 1.85
C LYS A 33 1.38 -22.11 2.73
N ILE A 34 2.34 -22.54 3.55
CA ILE A 34 2.18 -23.66 4.48
C ILE A 34 1.14 -23.31 5.54
N ALA A 35 1.23 -22.10 6.11
CA ALA A 35 0.27 -21.65 7.12
C ALA A 35 -1.16 -21.66 6.60
N LEU A 36 -1.41 -21.09 5.41
CA LEU A 36 -2.74 -21.08 4.78
C LEU A 36 -3.26 -22.49 4.45
N LYS A 37 -2.37 -23.42 4.09
CA LYS A 37 -2.77 -24.82 3.82
C LYS A 37 -3.21 -25.52 5.09
N ILE A 38 -2.56 -25.26 6.22
CA ILE A 38 -2.91 -25.84 7.51
C ILE A 38 -4.14 -25.14 8.09
N ASP A 39 -4.17 -23.81 8.05
CA ASP A 39 -5.26 -22.98 8.60
C ASP A 39 -5.65 -21.87 7.63
N PRO A 40 -6.70 -22.07 6.80
CA PRO A 40 -7.15 -21.06 5.84
C PRO A 40 -7.66 -19.75 6.47
N SER A 41 -8.05 -19.77 7.75
CA SER A 41 -8.53 -18.59 8.49
C SER A 41 -7.40 -17.82 9.19
N ILE A 42 -6.16 -18.32 9.14
CA ILE A 42 -5.06 -17.82 9.97
C ILE A 42 -4.81 -16.32 9.80
N LEU A 43 -4.91 -15.80 8.57
CA LEU A 43 -4.70 -14.35 8.33
C LEU A 43 -5.83 -13.53 8.96
N HIS A 44 -7.07 -13.95 8.85
CA HIS A 44 -8.21 -13.32 9.51
C HIS A 44 -8.03 -13.29 11.03
N ASP A 45 -7.68 -14.44 11.61
CA ASP A 45 -7.54 -14.60 13.05
C ASP A 45 -6.37 -13.78 13.63
N LEU A 46 -5.25 -13.69 12.90
CA LEU A 46 -4.10 -12.92 13.35
C LEU A 46 -4.29 -11.42 13.12
N ALA A 47 -4.84 -11.00 11.97
CA ALA A 47 -5.16 -9.61 11.70
C ALA A 47 -6.15 -9.04 12.72
N GLY A 48 -7.15 -9.81 13.14
CA GLY A 48 -8.09 -9.44 14.19
C GLY A 48 -7.48 -9.28 15.59
N GLN A 49 -6.20 -9.62 15.80
CA GLN A 49 -5.47 -9.42 17.06
C GLN A 49 -4.60 -8.15 17.06
N VAL A 50 -4.51 -7.43 15.94
CA VAL A 50 -3.87 -6.11 15.92
C VAL A 50 -4.70 -5.16 16.78
N ARG A 51 -4.07 -4.52 17.76
CA ARG A 51 -4.78 -3.77 18.82
C ARG A 51 -5.31 -2.42 18.36
N LYS A 52 -4.64 -1.80 17.40
CA LYS A 52 -4.96 -0.45 16.89
C LYS A 52 -5.35 -0.53 15.43
N ASP A 53 -4.47 -0.13 14.53
CA ASP A 53 -4.80 0.03 13.12
C ASP A 53 -3.93 -0.84 12.21
N ILE A 54 -4.49 -1.22 11.07
CA ILE A 54 -3.81 -1.88 9.97
C ILE A 54 -3.68 -0.89 8.82
N PHE A 55 -2.43 -0.57 8.47
CA PHE A 55 -2.06 0.20 7.28
C PHE A 55 -1.68 -0.74 6.16
N ILE A 56 -2.16 -0.47 4.97
CA ILE A 56 -1.63 -1.10 3.75
C ILE A 56 -1.00 -0.04 2.86
N VAL A 57 0.03 -0.44 2.12
CA VAL A 57 0.72 0.41 1.14
C VAL A 57 0.62 -0.24 -0.23
N CYS A 58 0.00 0.46 -1.16
CA CYS A 58 -0.19 0.06 -2.55
C CYS A 58 0.35 1.15 -3.50
N GLY A 59 0.49 0.81 -4.77
CA GLY A 59 0.94 1.71 -5.84
C GLY A 59 2.14 1.16 -6.60
N THR A 60 2.43 1.65 -7.78
CA THR A 60 3.46 1.07 -8.66
C THR A 60 4.86 1.20 -8.08
N ASN A 61 5.25 2.40 -7.66
CA ASN A 61 6.61 2.68 -7.18
C ASN A 61 6.63 3.15 -5.71
N GLY A 62 7.72 2.82 -5.01
CA GLY A 62 7.97 3.31 -3.66
C GLY A 62 7.22 2.58 -2.54
N LYS A 63 6.49 1.50 -2.82
CA LYS A 63 5.75 0.71 -1.83
C LYS A 63 6.61 0.29 -0.64
N THR A 64 7.67 -0.46 -0.90
CA THR A 64 8.55 -1.02 0.13
C THR A 64 9.22 0.08 0.98
N THR A 65 9.69 1.14 0.32
CA THR A 65 10.30 2.27 1.02
C THR A 65 9.29 2.97 1.93
N THR A 66 8.10 3.28 1.41
CA THR A 66 7.04 3.94 2.19
C THR A 66 6.58 3.07 3.35
N ASN A 67 6.37 1.76 3.10
CA ASN A 67 5.98 0.81 4.14
C ASN A 67 7.01 0.72 5.27
N ASN A 68 8.30 0.59 4.92
CA ASN A 68 9.38 0.51 5.90
C ASN A 68 9.56 1.83 6.68
N MET A 69 9.40 2.99 6.01
CA MET A 69 9.45 4.29 6.70
C MET A 69 8.30 4.45 7.69
N LEU A 70 7.07 4.07 7.31
CA LEU A 70 5.91 4.09 8.19
C LEU A 70 6.11 3.16 9.39
N CYS A 71 6.56 1.94 9.15
CA CYS A 71 6.88 0.98 10.19
C CYS A 71 7.90 1.53 11.18
N ALA A 72 9.05 2.02 10.69
CA ALA A 72 10.11 2.60 11.52
C ALA A 72 9.64 3.82 12.33
N ALA A 73 8.77 4.66 11.76
CA ALA A 73 8.21 5.81 12.46
C ALA A 73 7.32 5.38 13.64
N ILE A 74 6.46 4.36 13.43
CA ILE A 74 5.58 3.84 14.48
C ILE A 74 6.39 3.11 15.56
N GLU A 75 7.39 2.33 15.17
CA GLU A 75 8.30 1.65 16.12
C GLU A 75 9.09 2.64 16.99
N LYS A 76 9.51 3.78 16.42
CA LYS A 76 10.20 4.85 17.14
C LYS A 76 9.33 5.48 18.24
N GLU A 77 8.01 5.47 18.08
CA GLU A 77 7.04 5.89 19.10
C GLU A 77 6.80 4.80 20.17
N GLY A 78 7.52 3.66 20.11
CA GLY A 78 7.46 2.59 21.10
C GLY A 78 6.38 1.54 20.87
N TYR A 79 5.71 1.54 19.72
CA TYR A 79 4.68 0.56 19.38
C TYR A 79 5.25 -0.69 18.72
N LYS A 80 4.58 -1.82 18.93
CA LYS A 80 4.89 -3.09 18.26
C LYS A 80 4.21 -3.15 16.90
N VAL A 81 4.99 -3.37 15.85
CA VAL A 81 4.50 -3.34 14.46
C VAL A 81 4.75 -4.67 13.75
N ILE A 82 3.77 -5.15 13.01
CA ILE A 82 3.94 -6.22 12.01
C ILE A 82 4.22 -5.58 10.65
N CYS A 83 5.29 -6.04 9.99
CA CYS A 83 5.68 -5.49 8.70
C CYS A 83 6.26 -6.58 7.78
N ASN A 84 5.96 -6.51 6.49
CA ASN A 84 6.60 -7.35 5.47
C ASN A 84 7.80 -6.63 4.83
N HIS A 85 8.85 -6.35 5.62
CA HIS A 85 10.03 -5.55 5.25
C HIS A 85 10.71 -5.97 3.93
N THR A 86 10.60 -7.23 3.54
CA THR A 86 11.25 -7.78 2.34
C THR A 86 10.46 -7.56 1.06
N GLY A 87 9.33 -6.83 1.11
CA GLY A 87 8.50 -6.58 -0.07
C GLY A 87 7.75 -7.80 -0.60
N SER A 88 7.56 -8.83 0.23
CA SER A 88 6.70 -9.97 -0.13
C SER A 88 5.22 -9.55 -0.09
N ASN A 89 4.73 -8.94 -1.16
CA ASN A 89 3.48 -8.18 -1.24
C ASN A 89 2.27 -8.95 -1.80
N MET A 90 2.44 -10.24 -2.11
CA MET A 90 1.33 -11.12 -2.46
C MET A 90 0.73 -11.82 -1.23
N LEU A 91 -0.46 -12.42 -1.34
CA LEU A 91 -1.17 -13.05 -0.22
C LEU A 91 -0.27 -13.92 0.68
N ASN A 92 0.55 -14.80 0.10
CA ASN A 92 1.42 -15.66 0.89
C ASN A 92 2.47 -14.87 1.69
N GLY A 93 2.98 -13.77 1.15
CA GLY A 93 3.91 -12.88 1.84
C GLY A 93 3.25 -12.10 2.97
N VAL A 94 2.02 -11.63 2.74
CA VAL A 94 1.20 -10.99 3.78
C VAL A 94 0.94 -11.95 4.94
N VAL A 95 0.49 -13.18 4.64
CA VAL A 95 0.30 -14.23 5.66
C VAL A 95 1.59 -14.51 6.42
N ALA A 96 2.72 -14.59 5.70
CA ALA A 96 4.02 -14.84 6.32
C ALA A 96 4.39 -13.75 7.33
N ALA A 97 4.15 -12.46 7.03
CA ALA A 97 4.42 -11.37 7.97
C ALA A 97 3.67 -11.58 9.30
N PHE A 98 2.40 -11.92 9.24
CA PHE A 98 1.60 -12.17 10.45
C PHE A 98 2.02 -13.45 11.19
N VAL A 99 2.21 -14.57 10.49
CA VAL A 99 2.56 -15.85 11.18
C VAL A 99 3.97 -15.85 11.73
N LEU A 100 4.93 -15.20 11.09
CA LEU A 100 6.30 -15.07 11.60
C LEU A 100 6.37 -14.10 12.78
N GLY A 101 5.53 -13.06 12.79
CA GLY A 101 5.37 -12.14 13.92
C GLY A 101 4.60 -12.71 15.10
N ALA A 102 3.78 -13.76 14.90
CA ALA A 102 3.05 -14.38 15.99
C ALA A 102 3.96 -15.16 16.94
N GLY A 103 3.59 -15.22 18.22
CA GLY A 103 4.25 -16.07 19.23
C GLY A 103 4.01 -17.56 18.99
N LEU A 104 4.78 -18.42 19.66
CA LEU A 104 4.61 -19.89 19.58
C LEU A 104 3.24 -20.39 20.09
N SER A 105 2.55 -19.58 20.89
CA SER A 105 1.15 -19.82 21.29
C SER A 105 0.16 -19.64 20.13
N GLY A 106 0.58 -19.13 18.98
CA GLY A 106 -0.29 -18.75 17.89
C GLY A 106 -1.03 -17.43 18.11
N ASN A 107 -0.57 -16.59 19.04
CA ASN A 107 -1.10 -15.25 19.29
C ASN A 107 -0.17 -14.19 18.76
N LEU A 108 -0.76 -13.09 18.28
CA LEU A 108 -0.06 -11.91 17.82
C LEU A 108 -0.02 -10.86 18.94
N ASP A 109 1.17 -10.33 19.21
CA ASP A 109 1.37 -9.21 20.14
C ASP A 109 1.85 -7.99 19.33
N ALA A 110 0.91 -7.29 18.71
CA ALA A 110 1.17 -6.12 17.88
C ALA A 110 0.14 -5.02 18.11
N ASP A 111 0.62 -3.77 18.07
CA ASP A 111 -0.23 -2.58 18.15
C ASP A 111 -0.74 -2.20 16.78
N TYR A 112 0.15 -2.26 15.78
CA TYR A 112 -0.12 -1.90 14.40
C TYR A 112 0.37 -2.99 13.43
N ALA A 113 -0.18 -2.95 12.21
CA ALA A 113 0.39 -3.66 11.08
C ALA A 113 0.60 -2.68 9.92
N CYS A 114 1.78 -2.71 9.30
CA CYS A 114 2.13 -1.96 8.10
C CYS A 114 2.48 -2.95 7.01
N ILE A 115 1.60 -3.11 6.03
CA ILE A 115 1.69 -4.19 5.05
C ILE A 115 1.72 -3.64 3.63
N GLU A 116 2.84 -3.86 2.96
CA GLU A 116 2.91 -3.67 1.51
C GLU A 116 2.08 -4.74 0.81
N ILE A 117 1.19 -4.33 -0.11
CA ILE A 117 0.37 -5.24 -0.91
C ILE A 117 0.44 -4.82 -2.38
N ASP A 118 0.70 -5.80 -3.23
CA ASP A 118 0.57 -5.66 -4.68
C ASP A 118 -0.90 -5.39 -5.06
N GLU A 119 -1.14 -4.50 -6.01
CA GLU A 119 -2.45 -4.00 -6.38
C GLU A 119 -3.43 -5.13 -6.75
N ALA A 120 -2.98 -6.07 -7.59
CA ALA A 120 -3.79 -7.23 -7.99
C ALA A 120 -4.04 -8.21 -6.82
N SER A 121 -3.10 -8.28 -5.88
CA SER A 121 -3.20 -9.15 -4.70
C SER A 121 -4.17 -8.63 -3.65
N THR A 122 -4.57 -7.36 -3.70
CA THR A 122 -5.56 -6.77 -2.78
C THR A 122 -6.88 -7.55 -2.78
N ARG A 123 -7.37 -7.99 -3.94
CA ARG A 123 -8.58 -8.81 -4.06
C ARG A 123 -8.51 -10.14 -3.28
N ARG A 124 -7.30 -10.68 -3.08
CA ARG A 124 -7.08 -11.94 -2.35
C ARG A 124 -6.88 -11.70 -0.86
N VAL A 125 -6.37 -10.54 -0.46
CA VAL A 125 -6.08 -10.19 0.93
C VAL A 125 -7.32 -9.65 1.65
N PHE A 126 -8.09 -8.77 1.02
CA PHE A 126 -9.26 -8.10 1.63
C PHE A 126 -10.38 -9.02 2.12
N PRO A 127 -10.60 -10.24 1.59
CA PRO A 127 -11.51 -11.19 2.20
C PRO A 127 -11.10 -11.65 3.60
N HIS A 128 -9.81 -11.57 3.96
CA HIS A 128 -9.31 -11.99 5.26
C HIS A 128 -9.40 -10.88 6.31
N PHE A 129 -9.16 -9.63 5.93
CA PHE A 129 -9.34 -8.46 6.81
C PHE A 129 -9.60 -7.19 6.01
N LYS A 130 -10.18 -6.19 6.66
CA LYS A 130 -10.31 -4.84 6.10
C LYS A 130 -9.35 -3.92 6.82
N PRO A 131 -8.41 -3.26 6.09
CA PRO A 131 -7.49 -2.32 6.71
C PRO A 131 -8.22 -1.04 7.13
N ASP A 132 -7.63 -0.32 8.09
CA ASP A 132 -8.11 0.97 8.55
C ASP A 132 -7.64 2.09 7.61
N TYR A 133 -6.41 1.94 7.08
CA TYR A 133 -5.80 2.91 6.18
C TYR A 133 -5.19 2.23 4.95
N MET A 134 -5.32 2.91 3.80
CA MET A 134 -4.60 2.59 2.57
C MET A 134 -3.75 3.79 2.16
N VAL A 135 -2.44 3.60 2.08
CA VAL A 135 -1.51 4.56 1.47
C VAL A 135 -1.36 4.20 -0.01
N LEU A 136 -1.77 5.10 -0.90
CA LEU A 136 -1.62 4.94 -2.33
C LEU A 136 -0.51 5.87 -2.83
N THR A 137 0.63 5.28 -3.23
CA THR A 137 1.83 6.06 -3.56
C THR A 137 1.75 6.72 -4.93
N ASN A 138 1.48 5.96 -5.96
CA ASN A 138 1.32 6.40 -7.34
C ASN A 138 0.86 5.24 -8.21
N LEU A 139 0.29 5.55 -9.38
CA LEU A 139 -0.10 4.59 -10.39
C LEU A 139 0.60 4.92 -11.71
N PHE A 140 1.64 4.17 -12.03
CA PHE A 140 2.38 4.26 -13.26
C PHE A 140 2.15 3.01 -14.10
N ARG A 141 2.28 3.16 -15.41
CA ARG A 141 2.40 2.02 -16.30
C ARG A 141 3.80 1.41 -16.14
N ASP A 142 3.86 0.12 -15.90
CA ASP A 142 5.14 -0.60 -15.99
C ASP A 142 5.56 -0.67 -17.46
N GLN A 143 6.89 -0.63 -17.74
CA GLN A 143 7.42 -0.70 -19.11
C GLN A 143 7.08 -2.01 -19.82
N LEU A 144 6.75 -3.06 -19.06
CA LEU A 144 6.36 -4.39 -19.55
C LEU A 144 4.83 -4.56 -19.69
N ASP A 145 4.06 -3.57 -19.27
CA ASP A 145 2.60 -3.64 -19.25
C ASP A 145 1.98 -3.59 -20.64
N ARG A 146 0.95 -4.40 -20.82
CA ARG A 146 0.11 -4.40 -22.02
C ARG A 146 -0.85 -3.20 -21.98
N TYR A 147 -1.29 -2.79 -23.18
CA TYR A 147 -2.28 -1.72 -23.31
C TYR A 147 -3.55 -2.02 -22.50
N GLY A 148 -3.96 -1.08 -21.62
CA GLY A 148 -5.15 -1.22 -20.75
C GLY A 148 -4.90 -1.80 -19.37
N GLU A 149 -3.67 -2.21 -19.02
CA GLU A 149 -3.35 -2.84 -17.73
C GLU A 149 -3.54 -1.88 -16.54
N ILE A 150 -3.26 -0.58 -16.74
CA ILE A 150 -3.49 0.45 -15.70
C ILE A 150 -4.99 0.60 -15.36
N ASP A 151 -5.89 0.50 -16.35
CA ASP A 151 -7.32 0.60 -16.11
C ASP A 151 -7.84 -0.63 -15.35
N ILE A 152 -7.29 -1.81 -15.61
CA ILE A 152 -7.58 -3.03 -14.87
C ILE A 152 -7.14 -2.86 -13.40
N THR A 153 -5.92 -2.36 -13.18
CA THR A 153 -5.38 -2.10 -11.83
C THR A 153 -6.24 -1.07 -11.08
N MET A 154 -6.62 0.02 -11.73
CA MET A 154 -7.51 1.03 -11.13
C MET A 154 -8.88 0.45 -10.76
N ASN A 155 -9.47 -0.38 -11.62
CA ASN A 155 -10.74 -1.04 -11.33
C ASN A 155 -10.63 -2.00 -10.14
N ILE A 156 -9.55 -2.79 -10.05
CA ILE A 156 -9.27 -3.65 -8.91
C ILE A 156 -9.22 -2.85 -7.62
N LEU A 157 -8.43 -1.78 -7.60
CA LEU A 157 -8.28 -0.94 -6.42
C LEU A 157 -9.61 -0.26 -6.05
N LYS A 158 -10.39 0.23 -7.03
CA LYS A 158 -11.71 0.82 -6.80
C LYS A 158 -12.67 -0.16 -6.12
N GLU A 159 -12.80 -1.38 -6.65
CA GLU A 159 -13.63 -2.43 -6.05
C GLU A 159 -13.20 -2.77 -4.62
N VAL A 160 -11.90 -2.87 -4.39
CA VAL A 160 -11.34 -3.18 -3.07
C VAL A 160 -11.61 -2.06 -2.08
N MET A 161 -11.42 -0.79 -2.47
CA MET A 161 -11.74 0.38 -1.67
C MET A 161 -13.24 0.40 -1.30
N GLN A 162 -14.12 0.20 -2.27
CA GLN A 162 -15.57 0.15 -2.07
C GLN A 162 -16.01 -1.00 -1.15
N SER A 163 -15.25 -2.12 -1.14
CA SER A 163 -15.50 -3.23 -0.21
C SER A 163 -15.13 -2.92 1.25
N ALA A 164 -14.43 -1.80 1.50
CA ALA A 164 -14.02 -1.34 2.81
C ALA A 164 -14.36 0.17 2.99
N PRO A 165 -15.64 0.55 3.05
CA PRO A 165 -16.08 1.95 2.97
C PRO A 165 -15.64 2.83 4.14
N LYS A 166 -15.24 2.23 5.27
CA LYS A 166 -14.70 2.95 6.43
C LYS A 166 -13.18 3.19 6.34
N MET A 167 -12.50 2.47 5.44
CA MET A 167 -11.06 2.61 5.25
C MET A 167 -10.73 4.01 4.75
N LYS A 168 -9.78 4.68 5.39
CA LYS A 168 -9.30 6.00 5.00
C LYS A 168 -8.15 5.86 4.00
N VAL A 169 -8.26 6.56 2.87
CA VAL A 169 -7.23 6.55 1.83
C VAL A 169 -6.29 7.74 2.01
N ILE A 170 -4.99 7.47 2.11
CA ILE A 170 -3.93 8.47 2.14
C ILE A 170 -3.31 8.47 0.74
N VAL A 171 -3.63 9.46 -0.08
CA VAL A 171 -3.35 9.44 -1.51
C VAL A 171 -2.35 10.53 -1.91
N ASN A 172 -1.46 10.18 -2.83
CA ASN A 172 -0.59 11.15 -3.48
C ASN A 172 -1.42 12.06 -4.40
N GLY A 173 -1.61 13.31 -3.99
CA GLY A 173 -2.36 14.32 -4.76
C GLY A 173 -1.62 14.78 -6.03
N ASP A 174 -0.31 14.55 -6.12
CA ASP A 174 0.50 14.89 -7.30
C ASP A 174 0.32 13.88 -8.44
N ASP A 175 -0.24 12.69 -8.15
CA ASP A 175 -0.58 11.68 -9.15
C ASP A 175 -2.07 11.75 -9.53
N ALA A 176 -2.33 12.18 -10.77
CA ALA A 176 -3.71 12.36 -11.27
C ALA A 176 -4.54 11.07 -11.25
N LEU A 177 -3.91 9.91 -11.47
CA LEU A 177 -4.61 8.61 -11.48
C LEU A 177 -5.00 8.19 -10.06
N SER A 178 -4.08 8.29 -9.11
CA SER A 178 -4.33 7.98 -7.70
C SER A 178 -5.36 8.93 -7.09
N ALA A 179 -5.26 10.24 -7.36
CA ALA A 179 -6.22 11.24 -6.89
C ALA A 179 -7.62 10.98 -7.45
N TYR A 180 -7.74 10.73 -8.76
CA TYR A 180 -9.00 10.36 -9.38
C TYR A 180 -9.63 9.12 -8.72
N LEU A 181 -8.82 8.09 -8.52
CA LEU A 181 -9.28 6.84 -7.90
C LEU A 181 -9.81 7.06 -6.47
N ALA A 182 -9.10 7.86 -5.66
CA ALA A 182 -9.55 8.17 -4.30
C ALA A 182 -10.88 8.95 -4.30
N MET A 183 -11.04 9.94 -5.18
CA MET A 183 -12.29 10.71 -5.33
C MET A 183 -13.47 9.83 -5.74
N GLU A 184 -13.25 8.88 -6.67
CA GLU A 184 -14.28 8.01 -7.20
C GLU A 184 -14.60 6.78 -6.34
N SER A 185 -13.76 6.48 -5.35
CA SER A 185 -13.95 5.30 -4.49
C SER A 185 -15.12 5.44 -3.52
N GLY A 186 -15.44 6.68 -3.11
CA GLY A 186 -16.41 6.98 -2.05
C GLY A 186 -15.86 6.83 -0.64
N ASN A 187 -14.58 6.45 -0.47
CA ASN A 187 -13.92 6.36 0.82
C ASN A 187 -13.54 7.76 1.35
N PRO A 188 -13.46 7.96 2.67
CA PRO A 188 -12.81 9.14 3.22
C PRO A 188 -11.34 9.15 2.80
N TYR A 189 -10.84 10.30 2.33
CA TYR A 189 -9.45 10.39 1.91
C TYR A 189 -8.78 11.66 2.41
N VAL A 190 -7.45 11.62 2.48
CA VAL A 190 -6.56 12.76 2.68
C VAL A 190 -5.46 12.72 1.63
N THR A 191 -5.01 13.89 1.23
CA THR A 191 -4.02 14.06 0.17
C THR A 191 -2.67 14.49 0.73
N TYR A 192 -1.60 13.93 0.21
CA TYR A 192 -0.25 14.42 0.43
C TYR A 192 0.42 14.77 -0.90
N GLY A 193 1.45 15.59 -0.86
CA GLY A 193 2.19 15.97 -2.06
C GLY A 193 3.24 17.04 -1.78
N ILE A 194 3.89 17.52 -2.82
CA ILE A 194 4.93 18.55 -2.77
C ILE A 194 4.35 19.88 -3.25
N SER A 195 4.29 20.90 -2.38
CA SER A 195 3.67 22.18 -2.69
C SER A 195 4.55 23.12 -3.53
N GLU A 196 5.84 22.85 -3.59
CA GLU A 196 6.82 23.71 -4.27
C GLU A 196 7.30 23.06 -5.57
N LYS A 197 7.58 23.90 -6.57
CA LYS A 197 8.19 23.45 -7.81
C LYS A 197 9.63 23.00 -7.53
N VAL A 198 9.90 21.73 -7.75
CA VAL A 198 11.20 21.10 -7.44
C VAL A 198 12.14 21.10 -8.66
N VAL A 199 11.58 21.05 -9.88
CA VAL A 199 12.32 20.95 -11.14
C VAL A 199 11.82 22.01 -12.11
N ASP A 200 12.74 22.65 -12.84
CA ASP A 200 12.41 23.68 -13.85
C ASP A 200 11.95 23.10 -15.19
N ASP A 201 12.02 21.78 -15.37
CA ASP A 201 11.63 21.16 -16.61
C ASP A 201 10.11 21.18 -16.81
N LYS A 202 9.68 21.75 -17.95
CA LYS A 202 8.27 21.83 -18.36
C LYS A 202 7.88 20.71 -19.31
N ASP A 203 8.85 19.99 -19.87
CA ASP A 203 8.64 18.95 -20.85
C ASP A 203 9.24 17.63 -20.38
N SER A 204 8.39 16.69 -19.99
CA SER A 204 8.82 15.33 -19.80
C SER A 204 8.64 14.57 -21.12
N HIS A 205 9.73 14.00 -21.60
CA HIS A 205 9.75 13.17 -22.81
C HIS A 205 9.27 11.72 -22.60
N GLU A 206 8.83 11.40 -21.40
CA GLU A 206 8.38 10.05 -21.04
C GLU A 206 6.92 9.79 -21.45
N ILE A 207 6.61 8.52 -21.74
CA ILE A 207 5.23 8.05 -21.97
C ILE A 207 4.46 8.19 -20.64
N ARG A 208 3.40 9.01 -20.64
CA ARG A 208 2.62 9.32 -19.43
C ARG A 208 1.19 8.82 -19.58
N GLU A 209 0.76 7.98 -18.66
CA GLU A 209 -0.66 7.61 -18.54
C GLU A 209 -1.51 8.77 -17.95
N GLY A 210 -0.90 9.66 -17.18
CA GLY A 210 -1.53 10.89 -16.65
C GLY A 210 -1.68 12.02 -17.66
N ARG A 211 -1.69 11.73 -18.97
CA ARG A 211 -1.90 12.77 -20.02
C ARG A 211 -3.37 13.15 -20.19
N PHE A 212 -4.27 12.23 -19.91
CA PHE A 212 -5.70 12.39 -20.14
C PHE A 212 -6.50 12.25 -18.86
N CYS A 213 -7.50 13.09 -18.73
CA CYS A 213 -8.42 13.08 -17.61
C CYS A 213 -9.26 11.79 -17.60
N LYS A 214 -9.23 11.02 -16.53
CA LYS A 214 -10.05 9.82 -16.40
C LYS A 214 -11.55 10.13 -16.24
N LYS A 215 -11.92 11.38 -15.92
CA LYS A 215 -13.31 11.82 -15.79
C LYS A 215 -13.96 12.13 -17.15
N CYS A 216 -13.27 12.82 -18.07
CA CYS A 216 -13.84 13.28 -19.33
C CYS A 216 -13.05 12.98 -20.59
N GLY A 217 -11.86 12.38 -20.48
CA GLY A 217 -10.99 12.07 -21.61
C GLY A 217 -10.17 13.24 -22.19
N ALA A 218 -10.43 14.48 -21.74
CA ALA A 218 -9.68 15.64 -22.23
C ALA A 218 -8.23 15.65 -21.72
N PRO A 219 -7.29 16.35 -22.40
CA PRO A 219 -5.91 16.45 -21.95
C PRO A 219 -5.80 17.11 -20.57
N LEU A 220 -4.85 16.65 -19.76
CA LEU A 220 -4.42 17.33 -18.55
C LEU A 220 -3.29 18.32 -18.89
N LYS A 221 -3.41 19.56 -18.40
CA LYS A 221 -2.39 20.59 -18.44
C LYS A 221 -1.67 20.63 -17.11
N TYR A 222 -0.34 20.58 -17.13
CA TYR A 222 0.51 20.65 -15.94
C TYR A 222 1.11 22.06 -15.82
N ASN A 223 1.03 22.63 -14.62
CA ASN A 223 1.72 23.88 -14.28
C ASN A 223 3.21 23.61 -14.00
N PHE A 224 3.50 22.48 -13.36
CA PHE A 224 4.85 21.96 -13.15
C PHE A 224 4.81 20.45 -12.89
N TYR A 225 5.95 19.80 -13.09
CA TYR A 225 6.20 18.41 -12.78
C TYR A 225 7.23 18.30 -11.66
N HIS A 226 7.12 17.25 -10.85
CA HIS A 226 8.16 16.84 -9.91
C HIS A 226 8.98 15.68 -10.46
N TYR A 227 8.29 14.67 -10.94
CA TYR A 227 8.87 13.46 -11.51
C TYR A 227 7.83 12.80 -12.43
N SER A 228 8.22 12.52 -13.68
CA SER A 228 7.33 11.88 -14.68
C SER A 228 5.95 12.57 -14.75
N GLN A 229 4.87 11.89 -14.38
CA GLN A 229 3.49 12.42 -14.38
C GLN A 229 3.06 13.05 -13.05
N LEU A 230 3.94 13.09 -12.05
CA LEU A 230 3.63 13.69 -10.75
C LEU A 230 3.81 15.20 -10.80
N GLY A 231 2.83 15.97 -10.36
CA GLY A 231 2.91 17.41 -10.34
C GLY A 231 1.59 18.13 -10.10
N ASP A 232 1.54 19.39 -10.48
CA ASP A 232 0.33 20.21 -10.40
C ASP A 232 -0.38 20.23 -11.75
N TYR A 233 -1.58 19.64 -11.79
CA TYR A 233 -2.36 19.41 -13.01
C TYR A 233 -3.79 19.94 -12.92
N ALA A 234 -4.35 20.27 -14.09
CA ALA A 234 -5.76 20.58 -14.26
C ALA A 234 -6.27 20.04 -15.61
N CYS A 235 -7.51 19.58 -15.64
CA CYS A 235 -8.15 19.16 -16.87
C CYS A 235 -8.54 20.36 -17.75
N THR A 236 -8.35 20.21 -19.06
CA THR A 236 -8.75 21.26 -20.03
C THR A 236 -10.23 21.20 -20.40
N GLY A 237 -10.94 20.09 -20.07
CA GLY A 237 -12.32 19.85 -20.47
C GLY A 237 -13.35 19.74 -19.34
N CYS A 238 -12.90 19.65 -18.08
CA CYS A 238 -13.79 19.58 -16.92
C CYS A 238 -13.14 20.18 -15.66
N ASP A 239 -13.82 20.08 -14.52
CA ASP A 239 -13.41 20.61 -13.21
C ASP A 239 -12.36 19.77 -12.50
N PHE A 240 -11.91 18.63 -13.05
CA PHE A 240 -10.90 17.78 -12.44
C PHE A 240 -9.54 18.47 -12.43
N LYS A 241 -8.96 18.57 -11.26
CA LYS A 241 -7.65 19.18 -11.01
C LYS A 241 -6.99 18.53 -9.81
N ARG A 242 -5.71 18.80 -9.64
CA ARG A 242 -4.96 18.43 -8.44
C ARG A 242 -5.76 18.86 -7.20
N PRO A 243 -6.03 17.93 -6.25
CA PRO A 243 -6.72 18.29 -5.02
C PRO A 243 -5.86 19.21 -4.15
N GLU A 244 -6.52 19.94 -3.26
CA GLU A 244 -5.81 20.65 -2.21
C GLU A 244 -5.08 19.63 -1.31
N LEU A 245 -3.83 19.92 -0.96
CA LEU A 245 -3.00 19.02 -0.17
C LEU A 245 -3.28 19.22 1.31
N ASN A 246 -3.73 18.15 1.97
CA ASN A 246 -3.95 18.15 3.43
C ASN A 246 -2.62 18.02 4.19
N MET A 247 -1.66 17.29 3.61
CA MET A 247 -0.31 17.12 4.14
C MET A 247 0.70 17.59 3.09
N MET A 248 1.42 18.68 3.38
CA MET A 248 2.38 19.29 2.45
C MET A 248 3.81 19.08 2.95
N HIS A 249 4.71 18.67 2.04
CA HIS A 249 6.14 18.75 2.26
C HIS A 249 6.64 20.09 1.71
N ARG A 250 7.19 20.95 2.60
CA ARG A 250 7.99 22.13 2.23
C ARG A 250 9.45 21.77 2.37
N MET A 251 10.22 21.88 1.32
CA MET A 251 11.62 21.38 1.25
C MET A 251 12.58 21.95 2.31
N TRP A 252 12.20 22.96 3.09
CA TRP A 252 13.11 23.65 4.01
C TRP A 252 12.57 23.96 5.41
N GLN A 253 11.51 23.35 5.85
CA GLN A 253 11.08 23.48 7.26
C GLN A 253 10.97 22.10 7.91
N SER A 254 11.85 21.91 8.90
CA SER A 254 11.95 20.79 9.84
C SER A 254 10.77 19.84 9.86
N ALA A 255 11.10 18.54 9.76
CA ALA A 255 10.20 17.41 9.90
C ALA A 255 9.21 17.59 11.07
N THR A 256 8.02 18.07 10.77
CA THR A 256 6.89 17.96 11.68
C THR A 256 6.27 16.60 11.42
N ILE A 257 6.72 15.62 12.20
CA ILE A 257 6.20 14.26 12.18
C ILE A 257 4.71 14.31 12.51
N LEU A 258 3.94 13.64 11.67
CA LEU A 258 2.52 13.33 11.79
C LEU A 258 2.05 13.24 13.25
N ARG A 259 1.27 14.20 13.71
CA ARG A 259 0.31 14.00 14.78
C ARG A 259 -1.01 13.60 14.09
N LEU A 260 -1.20 12.32 13.88
CA LEU A 260 -2.52 11.75 13.63
C LEU A 260 -3.26 11.75 14.97
N ARG A 261 -4.19 12.67 15.13
CA ARG A 261 -5.25 12.59 16.14
C ARG A 261 -6.55 12.24 15.47
#